data_c9c322f8900317efe83a28c47a107261
#
_entry.id   c9c322f8900317efe83a28c47a107261
#
_cell.length_a   1.000
_cell.length_b   1.000
_cell.length_c   1.000
_cell.angle_alpha   90.00
_cell.angle_beta   90.00
_cell.angle_gamma   90.00
#
_symmetry.space_group_name_H-M   'P 1'
#
loop_
_entity.id
_entity.type
_entity.pdbx_description
1 polymer ?
#
loop_
_entity_poly.entity_id
_entity_poly.type
_entity_poly.pdbx_seq_one_letter_code
_entity_poly.pdbx_strand_id
1 'polypeptide(L)'
;RRSSDLVLLGAVGGPKWDNVDPSIRPEKAILGLRKELGLFCNLRPVKIYPSLQEYSPLKKELVQDVDFVIVRELTGGIYFGEREEAQGEGANEFAWDKETYSRYEVERIMDIAMETARKRNKKVVSVDKANVLASSRLWRKIAQEKAAANPDIATDYFYVDNTAMQLVVNPAQFDVIVTTNLFGDILSDEGAVISGSIGLLPSASMGTGTALYEPIHGSAPDIMG
;
A
#
# COMPACT_ATOMS: atom_id res chain seq x y z
N ARG A 1 -6.18 -26.64 -19.79
CA ARG A 1 -5.44 -25.81 -18.80
C ARG A 1 -6.34 -25.62 -17.61
N ARG A 2 -5.97 -26.11 -16.42
CA ARG A 2 -6.63 -25.69 -15.18
C ARG A 2 -6.17 -24.26 -14.93
N SER A 3 -7.10 -23.32 -14.85
CA SER A 3 -6.79 -21.97 -14.35
C SER A 3 -6.42 -22.12 -12.87
N SER A 4 -5.27 -21.60 -12.44
CA SER A 4 -4.94 -21.53 -11.03
C SER A 4 -5.82 -20.44 -10.40
N ASP A 5 -6.41 -20.72 -9.25
CA ASP A 5 -7.23 -19.75 -8.53
C ASP A 5 -6.39 -18.68 -7.82
N LEU A 6 -5.07 -18.89 -7.76
CA LEU A 6 -4.09 -17.96 -7.17
C LEU A 6 -2.71 -18.09 -7.81
N VAL A 7 -1.91 -17.04 -7.67
CA VAL A 7 -0.47 -17.01 -7.96
C VAL A 7 0.28 -16.78 -6.65
N LEU A 8 1.31 -17.59 -6.38
CA LEU A 8 2.24 -17.36 -5.28
C LEU A 8 3.59 -16.93 -5.87
N LEU A 9 4.06 -15.75 -5.49
CA LEU A 9 5.32 -15.18 -5.93
C LEU A 9 6.28 -15.07 -4.75
N GLY A 10 7.55 -15.43 -4.96
CA GLY A 10 8.62 -15.19 -3.98
C GLY A 10 9.15 -13.75 -4.05
N ALA A 11 10.03 -13.39 -3.11
CA ALA A 11 10.71 -12.11 -3.12
C ALA A 11 11.65 -11.99 -4.34
N VAL A 12 11.69 -10.80 -4.93
CA VAL A 12 12.52 -10.49 -6.11
C VAL A 12 13.48 -9.33 -5.81
N GLY A 13 14.49 -9.17 -6.70
CA GLY A 13 15.51 -8.13 -6.56
C GLY A 13 16.88 -8.71 -6.21
N GLY A 14 17.82 -7.82 -5.89
CA GLY A 14 19.16 -8.17 -5.45
C GLY A 14 20.26 -7.41 -6.20
N PRO A 15 21.48 -7.29 -5.61
CA PRO A 15 22.54 -6.39 -6.09
C PRO A 15 22.95 -6.58 -7.56
N LYS A 16 22.81 -7.80 -8.07
CA LYS A 16 23.14 -8.10 -9.47
C LYS A 16 22.21 -7.40 -10.49
N TRP A 17 21.04 -6.91 -10.03
CA TRP A 17 20.04 -6.24 -10.86
C TRP A 17 20.04 -4.72 -10.73
N ASP A 18 20.85 -4.14 -9.82
CA ASP A 18 20.85 -2.70 -9.55
C ASP A 18 21.31 -1.87 -10.74
N ASN A 19 22.28 -2.41 -11.49
CA ASN A 19 22.93 -1.72 -12.62
C ASN A 19 22.46 -2.21 -14.00
N VAL A 20 21.32 -2.88 -14.08
CA VAL A 20 20.76 -3.32 -15.37
C VAL A 20 19.77 -2.28 -15.91
N ASP A 21 19.55 -2.35 -17.24
CA ASP A 21 18.52 -1.52 -17.89
C ASP A 21 17.17 -1.63 -17.15
N PRO A 22 16.49 -0.51 -16.85
CA PRO A 22 15.20 -0.51 -16.18
C PRO A 22 14.15 -1.43 -16.82
N SER A 23 14.26 -1.68 -18.14
CA SER A 23 13.33 -2.55 -18.87
C SER A 23 13.40 -4.01 -18.51
N ILE A 24 14.50 -4.48 -17.91
CA ILE A 24 14.73 -5.88 -17.53
C ILE A 24 14.85 -6.11 -16.03
N ARG A 25 14.58 -5.10 -15.22
CA ARG A 25 14.57 -5.22 -13.75
C ARG A 25 13.46 -6.19 -13.28
N PRO A 26 13.71 -7.03 -12.26
CA PRO A 26 12.74 -7.99 -11.74
C PRO A 26 11.41 -7.34 -11.27
N GLU A 27 11.47 -6.14 -10.74
CA GLU A 27 10.31 -5.36 -10.29
C GLU A 27 9.31 -5.11 -11.43
N LYS A 28 9.79 -5.01 -12.67
CA LYS A 28 8.93 -4.83 -13.85
C LYS A 28 8.05 -6.07 -14.11
N ALA A 29 8.51 -7.25 -13.74
CA ALA A 29 7.70 -8.47 -13.84
C ALA A 29 6.51 -8.44 -12.88
N ILE A 30 6.70 -7.93 -11.65
CA ILE A 30 5.61 -7.77 -10.67
C ILE A 30 4.57 -6.77 -11.19
N LEU A 31 5.01 -5.60 -11.67
CA LEU A 31 4.12 -4.59 -12.24
C LEU A 31 3.36 -5.14 -13.47
N GLY A 32 4.02 -5.93 -14.31
CA GLY A 32 3.41 -6.61 -15.43
C GLY A 32 2.32 -7.60 -14.98
N LEU A 33 2.61 -8.45 -13.99
CA LEU A 33 1.64 -9.41 -13.45
C LEU A 33 0.43 -8.70 -12.85
N ARG A 34 0.63 -7.64 -12.09
CA ARG A 34 -0.48 -6.83 -11.51
C ARG A 34 -1.38 -6.27 -12.59
N LYS A 35 -0.80 -5.76 -13.68
CA LYS A 35 -1.52 -5.22 -14.82
C LYS A 35 -2.29 -6.30 -15.58
N GLU A 36 -1.62 -7.38 -15.97
CA GLU A 36 -2.22 -8.47 -16.76
C GLU A 36 -3.33 -9.23 -16.02
N LEU A 37 -3.20 -9.38 -14.71
CA LEU A 37 -4.22 -10.01 -13.86
C LEU A 37 -5.29 -9.01 -13.37
N GLY A 38 -5.17 -7.72 -13.70
CA GLY A 38 -6.12 -6.68 -13.27
C GLY A 38 -6.18 -6.49 -11.75
N LEU A 39 -5.04 -6.62 -11.07
CA LEU A 39 -4.95 -6.54 -9.62
C LEU A 39 -4.89 -5.09 -9.16
N PHE A 40 -6.01 -4.53 -8.75
CA PHE A 40 -6.12 -3.12 -8.37
C PHE A 40 -6.08 -2.85 -6.87
N CYS A 41 -6.21 -3.87 -6.05
CA CYS A 41 -6.21 -3.78 -4.60
C CYS A 41 -5.08 -4.61 -4.02
N ASN A 42 -4.30 -4.03 -3.12
CA ASN A 42 -3.32 -4.75 -2.33
C ASN A 42 -3.68 -4.65 -0.85
N LEU A 43 -3.92 -5.79 -0.22
CA LEU A 43 -4.18 -5.89 1.22
C LEU A 43 -2.89 -6.22 1.96
N ARG A 44 -2.55 -5.39 2.93
CA ARG A 44 -1.38 -5.54 3.80
C ARG A 44 -1.81 -5.48 5.27
N PRO A 45 -2.15 -6.62 5.89
CA PRO A 45 -2.49 -6.65 7.31
C PRO A 45 -1.26 -6.44 8.17
N VAL A 46 -1.39 -5.61 9.20
CA VAL A 46 -0.40 -5.39 10.24
C VAL A 46 -0.98 -5.87 11.55
N LYS A 47 -0.41 -6.94 12.09
CA LYS A 47 -0.86 -7.54 13.34
C LYS A 47 0.33 -7.90 14.22
N ILE A 48 0.21 -7.54 15.49
CA ILE A 48 1.21 -7.89 16.50
C ILE A 48 0.75 -9.15 17.25
N TYR A 49 1.55 -10.18 17.19
CA TYR A 49 1.32 -11.40 17.95
C TYR A 49 1.90 -11.25 19.36
N PRO A 50 1.20 -11.70 20.42
CA PRO A 50 1.67 -11.55 21.80
C PRO A 50 3.10 -12.07 22.05
N SER A 51 3.47 -13.17 21.37
CA SER A 51 4.81 -13.76 21.45
C SER A 51 5.91 -12.94 20.77
N LEU A 52 5.55 -11.93 19.97
CA LEU A 52 6.47 -11.13 19.16
C LEU A 52 6.52 -9.65 19.57
N GLN A 53 5.75 -9.24 20.57
CA GLN A 53 5.68 -7.85 21.03
C GLN A 53 7.04 -7.26 21.44
N GLU A 54 7.93 -8.10 21.97
CA GLU A 54 9.26 -7.68 22.41
C GLU A 54 10.22 -7.36 21.24
N TYR A 55 9.90 -7.79 20.03
CA TYR A 55 10.69 -7.48 18.83
C TYR A 55 10.27 -6.15 18.17
N SER A 56 9.15 -5.56 18.59
CA SER A 56 8.75 -4.23 18.11
C SER A 56 9.74 -3.17 18.58
N PRO A 57 10.12 -2.20 17.73
CA PRO A 57 10.91 -1.05 18.15
C PRO A 57 10.15 -0.07 19.03
N LEU A 58 8.82 -0.20 19.08
CA LEU A 58 7.96 0.63 19.93
C LEU A 58 7.78 0.01 21.32
N LYS A 59 7.38 0.83 22.27
CA LYS A 59 7.05 0.37 23.62
C LYS A 59 5.89 -0.61 23.59
N LYS A 60 5.94 -1.62 24.44
CA LYS A 60 4.98 -2.73 24.49
C LYS A 60 3.53 -2.26 24.65
N GLU A 61 3.29 -1.26 25.48
CA GLU A 61 1.97 -0.67 25.72
C GLU A 61 1.35 -0.01 24.48
N LEU A 62 2.15 0.39 23.48
CA LEU A 62 1.68 0.97 22.24
C LEU A 62 1.29 -0.08 21.20
N VAL A 63 1.81 -1.30 21.31
CA VAL A 63 1.69 -2.32 20.26
C VAL A 63 0.84 -3.53 20.64
N GLN A 64 0.44 -3.67 21.89
CA GLN A 64 -0.27 -4.86 22.38
C GLN A 64 -1.58 -5.18 21.66
N ASP A 65 -2.29 -4.17 21.16
CA ASP A 65 -3.61 -4.29 20.52
C ASP A 65 -3.59 -3.90 19.03
N VAL A 66 -2.41 -3.88 18.41
CA VAL A 66 -2.28 -3.51 17.01
C VAL A 66 -2.79 -4.64 16.11
N ASP A 67 -3.87 -4.35 15.40
CA ASP A 67 -4.45 -5.20 14.34
C ASP A 67 -5.20 -4.32 13.36
N PHE A 68 -4.54 -3.90 12.27
CA PHE A 68 -5.16 -3.11 11.21
C PHE A 68 -4.77 -3.63 9.82
N VAL A 69 -5.49 -3.18 8.79
CA VAL A 69 -5.22 -3.53 7.40
C VAL A 69 -5.03 -2.28 6.57
N ILE A 70 -3.97 -2.23 5.78
CA ILE A 70 -3.79 -1.22 4.74
C ILE A 70 -4.37 -1.75 3.43
N VAL A 71 -5.33 -1.03 2.88
CA VAL A 71 -5.96 -1.24 1.58
C VAL A 71 -5.32 -0.24 0.62
N ARG A 72 -4.32 -0.71 -0.14
CA ARG A 72 -3.53 0.08 -1.08
C ARG A 72 -4.13 -0.04 -2.48
N GLU A 73 -4.45 1.08 -3.12
CA GLU A 73 -4.71 1.09 -4.57
C GLU A 73 -3.43 0.71 -5.30
N LEU A 74 -3.50 -0.16 -6.30
CA LEU A 74 -2.31 -0.84 -6.82
C LEU A 74 -1.98 -0.53 -8.28
N THR A 75 -2.90 0.01 -9.06
CA THR A 75 -2.77 0.16 -10.52
C THR A 75 -2.86 1.59 -11.03
N GLY A 76 -3.09 2.54 -10.15
CA GLY A 76 -3.09 3.97 -10.46
C GLY A 76 -1.86 4.70 -9.89
N GLY A 77 -1.92 6.02 -9.97
CA GLY A 77 -0.95 6.90 -9.37
C GLY A 77 0.38 6.98 -10.12
N ILE A 78 1.41 7.39 -9.39
CA ILE A 78 2.72 7.73 -9.94
C ILE A 78 3.48 6.52 -10.54
N TYR A 79 3.22 5.30 -10.05
CA TYR A 79 3.91 4.09 -10.54
C TYR A 79 3.52 3.70 -11.96
N PHE A 80 2.34 4.10 -12.40
CA PHE A 80 1.81 3.81 -13.74
C PHE A 80 1.60 5.06 -14.60
N GLY A 81 1.92 6.24 -14.06
CA GLY A 81 1.84 7.51 -14.77
C GLY A 81 2.92 7.67 -15.85
N GLU A 82 2.70 8.65 -16.70
CA GLU A 82 3.73 9.14 -17.63
C GLU A 82 4.92 9.65 -16.82
N ARG A 83 6.10 9.49 -17.39
CA ARG A 83 7.35 9.96 -16.79
C ARG A 83 8.35 10.37 -17.85
N GLU A 84 9.29 11.17 -17.43
CA GLU A 84 10.45 11.54 -18.24
C GLU A 84 11.71 11.31 -17.42
N GLU A 85 12.60 10.48 -17.94
CA GLU A 85 13.93 10.29 -17.38
C GLU A 85 14.74 11.59 -17.48
N ALA A 86 15.85 11.68 -16.75
CA ALA A 86 16.65 12.88 -16.66
C ALA A 86 17.03 13.44 -18.05
N GLN A 87 16.68 14.71 -18.29
CA GLN A 87 16.96 15.48 -19.49
C GLN A 87 17.61 16.81 -19.16
N GLY A 88 18.27 17.40 -20.14
CA GLY A 88 19.02 18.64 -19.97
C GLY A 88 20.46 18.38 -19.59
N GLU A 89 21.22 19.47 -19.29
CA GLU A 89 22.63 19.39 -18.91
C GLU A 89 22.90 20.31 -17.72
N GLY A 90 23.77 19.85 -16.82
CA GLY A 90 24.25 20.63 -15.67
C GLY A 90 23.10 21.07 -14.76
N ALA A 91 23.04 22.37 -14.45
CA ALA A 91 21.98 22.91 -13.57
C ALA A 91 20.57 22.92 -14.17
N ASN A 92 20.41 22.60 -15.43
CA ASN A 92 19.12 22.52 -16.13
C ASN A 92 18.64 21.08 -16.29
N GLU A 93 19.32 20.11 -15.70
CA GLU A 93 18.89 18.72 -15.70
C GLU A 93 17.61 18.57 -14.87
N PHE A 94 16.61 17.86 -15.40
CA PHE A 94 15.33 17.62 -14.73
C PHE A 94 14.73 16.26 -15.11
N ALA A 95 13.92 15.73 -14.24
CA ALA A 95 13.08 14.54 -14.46
C ALA A 95 11.70 14.77 -13.83
N TRP A 96 10.68 14.04 -14.29
CA TRP A 96 9.35 14.13 -13.70
C TRP A 96 8.58 12.82 -13.81
N ASP A 97 7.67 12.62 -12.84
CA ASP A 97 6.66 11.57 -12.84
C ASP A 97 5.27 12.19 -12.63
N LYS A 98 4.27 11.69 -13.36
CA LYS A 98 2.90 12.18 -13.32
C LYS A 98 2.03 11.28 -12.44
N GLU A 99 1.47 11.84 -11.37
CA GLU A 99 0.47 11.16 -10.57
C GLU A 99 -0.94 11.45 -11.10
N THR A 100 -1.69 10.40 -11.42
CA THR A 100 -3.07 10.53 -11.91
C THR A 100 -3.96 9.49 -11.23
N TYR A 101 -5.13 9.91 -10.75
CA TYR A 101 -6.22 9.06 -10.30
C TYR A 101 -7.51 9.43 -11.00
N SER A 102 -8.23 8.42 -11.49
CA SER A 102 -9.59 8.57 -12.00
C SER A 102 -10.62 8.27 -10.90
N ARG A 103 -11.84 8.77 -11.07
CA ARG A 103 -12.96 8.44 -10.17
C ARG A 103 -13.14 6.93 -10.01
N TYR A 104 -13.12 6.19 -11.10
CA TYR A 104 -13.30 4.74 -11.10
C TYR A 104 -12.28 4.02 -10.21
N GLU A 105 -11.00 4.42 -10.25
CA GLU A 105 -9.94 3.80 -9.45
C GLU A 105 -10.16 4.04 -7.95
N VAL A 106 -10.57 5.25 -7.60
CA VAL A 106 -10.84 5.59 -6.19
C VAL A 106 -12.12 4.90 -5.69
N GLU A 107 -13.18 4.86 -6.48
CA GLU A 107 -14.44 4.23 -6.09
C GLU A 107 -14.27 2.75 -5.78
N ARG A 108 -13.62 1.99 -6.67
CA ARG A 108 -13.43 0.54 -6.49
C ARG A 108 -12.59 0.19 -5.27
N ILE A 109 -11.56 0.98 -4.96
CA ILE A 109 -10.72 0.70 -3.79
C ILE A 109 -11.43 1.10 -2.48
N MET A 110 -12.22 2.17 -2.49
CA MET A 110 -13.05 2.55 -1.36
C MET A 110 -14.11 1.48 -1.06
N ASP A 111 -14.71 0.86 -2.08
CA ASP A 111 -15.67 -0.23 -1.90
C ASP A 111 -15.03 -1.43 -1.19
N ILE A 112 -13.82 -1.81 -1.58
CA ILE A 112 -13.05 -2.87 -0.90
C ILE A 112 -12.74 -2.48 0.56
N ALA A 113 -12.37 -1.22 0.82
CA ALA A 113 -12.09 -0.76 2.17
C ALA A 113 -13.34 -0.82 3.07
N MET A 114 -14.50 -0.39 2.56
CA MET A 114 -15.78 -0.46 3.29
C MET A 114 -16.20 -1.91 3.57
N GLU A 115 -16.06 -2.82 2.59
CA GLU A 115 -16.34 -4.26 2.78
C GLU A 115 -15.37 -4.89 3.79
N THR A 116 -14.10 -4.52 3.74
CA THR A 116 -13.10 -4.99 4.70
C THR A 116 -13.44 -4.54 6.11
N ALA A 117 -13.79 -3.26 6.29
CA ALA A 117 -14.17 -2.70 7.57
C ALA A 117 -15.43 -3.36 8.15
N ARG A 118 -16.42 -3.71 7.32
CA ARG A 118 -17.64 -4.44 7.78
C ARG A 118 -17.33 -5.80 8.41
N LYS A 119 -16.24 -6.44 7.97
CA LYS A 119 -15.76 -7.72 8.53
C LYS A 119 -14.87 -7.54 9.76
N ARG A 120 -14.61 -6.29 10.16
CA ARG A 120 -13.74 -5.89 11.26
C ARG A 120 -14.48 -4.93 12.22
N ASN A 121 -13.84 -3.86 12.65
CA ASN A 121 -14.40 -2.96 13.67
C ASN A 121 -15.20 -1.78 13.08
N LYS A 122 -15.51 -1.81 11.77
CA LYS A 122 -16.29 -0.79 11.05
C LYS A 122 -15.69 0.62 11.11
N LYS A 123 -14.36 0.70 11.09
CA LYS A 123 -13.62 1.96 11.03
C LYS A 123 -12.76 2.01 9.78
N VAL A 124 -12.83 3.12 9.04
CA VAL A 124 -11.96 3.41 7.88
C VAL A 124 -11.26 4.74 8.09
N VAL A 125 -9.97 4.79 7.85
CA VAL A 125 -9.22 6.04 7.70
C VAL A 125 -8.79 6.16 6.25
N SER A 126 -9.35 7.15 5.54
CA SER A 126 -8.93 7.49 4.19
C SER A 126 -7.73 8.44 4.24
N VAL A 127 -6.61 8.02 3.63
CA VAL A 127 -5.34 8.73 3.71
C VAL A 127 -4.96 9.32 2.36
N ASP A 128 -4.65 10.61 2.35
CA ASP A 128 -4.30 11.38 1.15
C ASP A 128 -3.36 12.57 1.48
N LYS A 129 -3.09 13.42 0.50
CA LYS A 129 -2.36 14.69 0.65
C LYS A 129 -3.16 15.85 0.03
N ALA A 130 -4.46 15.95 0.33
CA ALA A 130 -5.40 16.88 -0.30
C ALA A 130 -5.05 18.37 -0.08
N ASN A 131 -4.29 18.69 0.97
CA ASN A 131 -3.78 20.05 1.19
C ASN A 131 -2.77 20.50 0.12
N VAL A 132 -2.16 19.57 -0.63
CA VAL A 132 -1.14 19.87 -1.66
C VAL A 132 -1.58 19.35 -3.04
N LEU A 133 -1.93 18.06 -3.16
CA LEU A 133 -2.10 17.39 -4.45
C LEU A 133 -3.52 17.48 -4.99
N ALA A 134 -3.65 17.73 -6.30
CA ALA A 134 -4.93 17.73 -7.00
C ALA A 134 -5.57 16.33 -7.05
N SER A 135 -4.77 15.30 -7.32
CA SER A 135 -5.17 13.88 -7.27
C SER A 135 -5.77 13.51 -5.91
N SER A 136 -5.14 13.93 -4.83
CA SER A 136 -5.61 13.72 -3.46
C SER A 136 -6.89 14.51 -3.13
N ARG A 137 -7.10 15.68 -3.70
CA ARG A 137 -8.39 16.39 -3.55
C ARG A 137 -9.53 15.64 -4.22
N LEU A 138 -9.31 15.05 -5.39
CA LEU A 138 -10.28 14.16 -6.03
C LEU A 138 -10.53 12.91 -5.18
N TRP A 139 -9.46 12.28 -4.67
CA TRP A 139 -9.53 11.15 -3.76
C TRP A 139 -10.41 11.46 -2.53
N ARG A 140 -10.13 12.56 -1.83
CA ARG A 140 -10.87 13.00 -0.64
C ARG A 140 -12.36 13.21 -0.93
N LYS A 141 -12.67 13.85 -2.05
CA LYS A 141 -14.06 14.09 -2.50
C LYS A 141 -14.80 12.75 -2.66
N ILE A 142 -14.21 11.80 -3.38
CA ILE A 142 -14.85 10.50 -3.64
C ILE A 142 -14.96 9.68 -2.35
N ALA A 143 -13.93 9.72 -1.50
CA ALA A 143 -13.97 9.06 -0.20
C ALA A 143 -15.11 9.58 0.68
N GLN A 144 -15.38 10.89 0.68
CA GLN A 144 -16.52 11.50 1.37
C GLN A 144 -17.86 11.06 0.79
N GLU A 145 -17.99 11.00 -0.53
CA GLU A 145 -19.20 10.51 -1.22
C GLU A 145 -19.48 9.04 -0.85
N LYS A 146 -18.44 8.19 -0.83
CA LYS A 146 -18.54 6.78 -0.42
C LYS A 146 -18.87 6.62 1.05
N ALA A 147 -18.29 7.42 1.93
CA ALA A 147 -18.63 7.41 3.36
C ALA A 147 -20.08 7.79 3.61
N ALA A 148 -20.59 8.82 2.92
CA ALA A 148 -22.00 9.22 3.01
C ALA A 148 -22.97 8.10 2.55
N ALA A 149 -22.56 7.29 1.58
CA ALA A 149 -23.34 6.13 1.10
C ALA A 149 -23.22 4.89 2.02
N ASN A 150 -22.27 4.90 2.98
CA ASN A 150 -22.00 3.78 3.90
C ASN A 150 -22.03 4.25 5.37
N PRO A 151 -23.17 4.74 5.89
CA PRO A 151 -23.25 5.37 7.23
C PRO A 151 -23.03 4.37 8.39
N ASP A 152 -22.99 3.07 8.10
CA ASP A 152 -22.65 2.02 9.05
C ASP A 152 -21.15 1.91 9.34
N ILE A 153 -20.30 2.64 8.59
CA ILE A 153 -18.84 2.66 8.72
C ILE A 153 -18.39 4.04 9.21
N ALA A 154 -17.72 4.10 10.34
CA ALA A 154 -17.07 5.32 10.82
C ALA A 154 -15.86 5.65 9.92
N THR A 155 -15.89 6.81 9.26
CA THR A 155 -14.84 7.19 8.30
C THR A 155 -14.17 8.48 8.72
N ASP A 156 -12.85 8.42 8.90
CA ASP A 156 -11.98 9.56 9.16
C ASP A 156 -11.07 9.85 7.96
N TYR A 157 -10.51 11.07 7.91
CA TYR A 157 -9.68 11.54 6.79
C TYR A 157 -8.38 12.12 7.33
N PHE A 158 -7.27 11.44 7.07
CA PHE A 158 -5.95 11.88 7.50
C PHE A 158 -5.09 12.32 6.32
N TYR A 159 -4.16 13.22 6.55
CA TYR A 159 -3.04 13.44 5.65
C TYR A 159 -1.98 12.37 5.89
N VAL A 160 -1.26 11.99 4.83
CA VAL A 160 -0.28 10.90 4.88
C VAL A 160 0.84 11.16 5.91
N ASP A 161 1.32 12.38 6.01
CA ASP A 161 2.32 12.77 7.01
C ASP A 161 1.81 12.64 8.46
N ASN A 162 0.55 13.01 8.71
CA ASN A 162 -0.08 12.77 10.01
C ASN A 162 -0.27 11.27 10.25
N THR A 163 -0.65 10.50 9.23
CA THR A 163 -0.81 9.04 9.37
C THR A 163 0.49 8.37 9.77
N ALA A 164 1.61 8.71 9.13
CA ALA A 164 2.93 8.21 9.48
C ALA A 164 3.28 8.51 10.96
N MET A 165 3.05 9.74 11.42
CA MET A 165 3.23 10.06 12.84
C MET A 165 2.32 9.22 13.75
N GLN A 166 1.04 9.05 13.39
CA GLN A 166 0.06 8.32 14.19
C GLN A 166 0.33 6.81 14.23
N LEU A 167 0.91 6.24 13.20
CA LEU A 167 1.36 4.84 13.21
C LEU A 167 2.42 4.58 14.28
N VAL A 168 3.28 5.56 14.56
CA VAL A 168 4.29 5.47 15.63
C VAL A 168 3.70 5.79 17.01
N VAL A 169 2.84 6.80 17.10
CA VAL A 169 2.35 7.33 18.40
C VAL A 169 1.19 6.50 18.96
N ASN A 170 0.28 6.05 18.12
CA ASN A 170 -0.92 5.31 18.51
C ASN A 170 -1.41 4.37 17.39
N PRO A 171 -0.64 3.34 17.01
CA PRO A 171 -1.01 2.44 15.91
C PRO A 171 -2.32 1.66 16.17
N ALA A 172 -2.66 1.38 17.42
CA ALA A 172 -3.86 0.63 17.80
C ALA A 172 -5.19 1.37 17.48
N GLN A 173 -5.14 2.67 17.16
CA GLN A 173 -6.34 3.42 16.78
C GLN A 173 -6.90 3.01 15.40
N PHE A 174 -6.07 2.42 14.55
CA PHE A 174 -6.44 2.05 13.18
C PHE A 174 -7.12 0.69 13.11
N ASP A 175 -8.08 0.55 12.18
CA ASP A 175 -8.73 -0.70 11.81
C ASP A 175 -8.51 -0.98 10.32
N VAL A 176 -8.99 -0.09 9.44
CA VAL A 176 -8.71 -0.14 8.01
C VAL A 176 -8.19 1.21 7.55
N ILE A 177 -7.03 1.21 6.92
CA ILE A 177 -6.45 2.38 6.24
C ILE A 177 -6.62 2.16 4.74
N VAL A 178 -7.21 3.13 4.02
CA VAL A 178 -7.28 3.10 2.56
C VAL A 178 -6.51 4.28 1.98
N THR A 179 -5.67 3.99 0.97
CA THR A 179 -4.79 5.02 0.44
C THR A 179 -4.30 4.73 -0.98
N THR A 180 -3.62 5.70 -1.58
CA THR A 180 -3.01 5.64 -2.90
C THR A 180 -1.87 4.62 -2.97
N ASN A 181 -1.40 4.34 -4.18
CA ASN A 181 -0.34 3.38 -4.44
C ASN A 181 0.96 3.74 -3.69
N LEU A 182 1.49 4.93 -3.90
CA LEU A 182 2.75 5.38 -3.27
C LEU A 182 2.64 5.47 -1.75
N PHE A 183 1.59 6.09 -1.24
CA PHE A 183 1.42 6.24 0.21
C PHE A 183 1.19 4.89 0.90
N GLY A 184 0.46 3.99 0.25
CA GLY A 184 0.23 2.63 0.75
C GLY A 184 1.50 1.80 0.81
N ASP A 185 2.42 2.00 -0.12
CA ASP A 185 3.74 1.37 -0.08
C ASP A 185 4.52 1.80 1.16
N ILE A 186 4.70 3.11 1.32
CA ILE A 186 5.47 3.68 2.42
C ILE A 186 4.87 3.32 3.79
N LEU A 187 3.56 3.54 3.98
CA LEU A 187 2.90 3.29 5.26
C LEU A 187 2.85 1.81 5.63
N SER A 188 2.82 0.91 4.66
CA SER A 188 2.83 -0.53 4.95
C SER A 188 4.22 -1.03 5.37
N ASP A 189 5.28 -0.46 4.84
CA ASP A 189 6.64 -0.77 5.26
C ASP A 189 6.91 -0.24 6.68
N GLU A 190 6.40 0.95 7.00
CA GLU A 190 6.39 1.47 8.37
C GLU A 190 5.61 0.53 9.31
N GLY A 191 4.41 0.10 8.91
CA GLY A 191 3.62 -0.88 9.66
C GLY A 191 4.34 -2.22 9.86
N ALA A 192 5.12 -2.66 8.87
CA ALA A 192 5.95 -3.84 8.96
C ALA A 192 6.98 -3.73 10.09
N VAL A 193 7.67 -2.60 10.16
CA VAL A 193 8.67 -2.34 11.22
C VAL A 193 7.99 -2.35 12.59
N ILE A 194 6.80 -1.78 12.73
CA ILE A 194 6.04 -1.78 13.99
C ILE A 194 5.76 -3.21 14.47
N SER A 195 5.53 -4.16 13.55
CA SER A 195 5.29 -5.56 13.92
C SER A 195 6.56 -6.31 14.39
N GLY A 196 7.72 -5.69 14.28
CA GLY A 196 9.01 -6.26 14.68
C GLY A 196 9.71 -7.10 13.60
N SER A 197 9.06 -7.36 12.47
CA SER A 197 9.68 -8.06 11.34
C SER A 197 8.92 -7.87 10.04
N ILE A 198 9.60 -7.39 9.02
CA ILE A 198 9.05 -7.30 7.65
C ILE A 198 8.71 -8.69 7.06
N GLY A 199 9.38 -9.75 7.52
CA GLY A 199 9.16 -11.12 7.04
C GLY A 199 7.86 -11.77 7.53
N LEU A 200 7.15 -11.15 8.49
CA LEU A 200 5.91 -11.68 9.05
C LEU A 200 4.64 -11.13 8.41
N LEU A 201 4.76 -10.14 7.54
CA LEU A 201 3.60 -9.50 6.94
C LEU A 201 3.28 -10.11 5.57
N PRO A 202 2.06 -10.66 5.41
CA PRO A 202 1.59 -11.12 4.11
C PRO A 202 1.15 -9.95 3.24
N SER A 203 1.19 -10.13 1.94
CA SER A 203 0.65 -9.24 0.93
C SER A 203 -0.25 -10.02 -0.02
N ALA A 204 -1.47 -9.54 -0.22
CA ALA A 204 -2.42 -10.10 -1.16
C ALA A 204 -2.84 -9.03 -2.16
N SER A 205 -2.50 -9.25 -3.43
CA SER A 205 -2.93 -8.40 -4.54
C SER A 205 -4.14 -9.02 -5.21
N MET A 206 -5.24 -8.28 -5.29
CA MET A 206 -6.55 -8.77 -5.71
C MET A 206 -7.17 -7.88 -6.79
N GLY A 207 -7.96 -8.52 -7.63
CA GLY A 207 -8.81 -7.92 -8.64
C GLY A 207 -10.14 -8.66 -8.76
N THR A 208 -10.68 -8.76 -9.95
CA THR A 208 -11.92 -9.51 -10.22
C THR A 208 -11.68 -11.00 -10.53
N GLY A 209 -10.41 -11.42 -10.66
CA GLY A 209 -10.02 -12.77 -11.03
C GLY A 209 -8.98 -13.37 -10.08
N THR A 210 -7.96 -13.99 -10.66
CA THR A 210 -6.88 -14.68 -9.93
C THR A 210 -6.12 -13.70 -9.04
N ALA A 211 -5.99 -14.01 -7.76
CA ALA A 211 -5.22 -13.22 -6.80
C ALA A 211 -3.72 -13.59 -6.82
N LEU A 212 -2.87 -12.63 -6.45
CA LEU A 212 -1.43 -12.78 -6.30
C LEU A 212 -1.05 -12.60 -4.83
N TYR A 213 -0.34 -13.59 -4.28
CA TYR A 213 0.20 -13.55 -2.93
C TYR A 213 1.72 -13.47 -3.00
N GLU A 214 2.29 -12.54 -2.25
CA GLU A 214 3.73 -12.27 -2.25
C GLU A 214 4.19 -11.80 -0.86
N PRO A 215 5.47 -11.95 -0.49
CA PRO A 215 6.01 -11.26 0.68
C PRO A 215 5.97 -9.73 0.44
N ILE A 216 5.81 -8.96 1.52
CA ILE A 216 5.78 -7.49 1.44
C ILE A 216 7.13 -6.91 1.01
N HIS A 217 8.22 -7.59 1.34
CA HIS A 217 9.61 -7.14 1.13
C HIS A 217 10.21 -7.71 -0.16
N GLY A 218 11.25 -7.03 -0.68
CA GLY A 218 12.13 -7.56 -1.71
C GLY A 218 13.02 -8.69 -1.20
N SER A 219 14.05 -9.05 -1.97
CA SER A 219 14.95 -10.18 -1.61
C SER A 219 15.75 -9.98 -0.32
N ALA A 220 15.93 -8.73 0.13
CA ALA A 220 16.63 -8.36 1.37
C ALA A 220 17.94 -9.14 1.61
N PRO A 221 18.90 -9.11 0.66
CA PRO A 221 20.09 -9.97 0.71
C PRO A 221 20.96 -9.76 1.94
N ASP A 222 20.88 -8.58 2.56
CA ASP A 222 21.68 -8.20 3.73
C ASP A 222 21.26 -8.92 5.02
N ILE A 223 20.08 -9.53 5.03
CA ILE A 223 19.54 -10.24 6.20
C ILE A 223 19.24 -11.72 5.92
N MET A 224 19.75 -12.26 4.80
CA MET A 224 19.71 -13.70 4.54
C MET A 224 20.66 -14.40 5.51
N GLY A 225 20.09 -15.16 6.43
CA GLY A 225 20.79 -16.01 7.37
C GLY A 225 21.12 -17.40 6.86
#